data_1aebfc1cbf48e4c9e593d7f740708b3c
#
_entry.id   1aebfc1cbf48e4c9e593d7f740708b3c
#
_cell.length_a   1.000
_cell.length_b   1.000
_cell.length_c   1.000
_cell.angle_alpha   90.00
_cell.angle_beta   90.00
_cell.angle_gamma   90.00
#
_symmetry.space_group_name_H-M   'P 1'
#
loop_
_entity.id
_entity.type
_entity.pdbx_description
1 polymer ?
#
loop_
_entity_poly.entity_id
_entity_poly.type
_entity_poly.pdbx_seq_one_letter_code
_entity_poly.pdbx_strand_id
1 'polypeptide(L)'
;MPSTRLQEVYSNLVANNPGEKEFHQAAKEILESLEPVIKERPEYTDRALLDRIVEPERQIMFRVPWMDDKGEYHVNRGYRVEFSSVLGPYKGGLRFHPSVNLGIIKFLGFEPVSYTHLTLPTSDLV
;
A
#
# COMPACT_ATOMS: atom_id res chain seq x y z
N MET A 1 17.61 5.68 -6.04
CA MET A 1 17.82 4.26 -5.76
C MET A 1 19.01 3.75 -6.52
N PRO A 2 20.05 3.27 -5.85
CA PRO A 2 21.26 2.82 -6.55
C PRO A 2 21.14 1.44 -7.19
N SER A 3 20.27 0.56 -6.67
CA SER A 3 20.09 -0.76 -7.28
C SER A 3 19.23 -0.69 -8.53
N THR A 4 19.70 -1.29 -9.63
CA THR A 4 18.94 -1.35 -10.89
C THR A 4 17.60 -2.06 -10.70
N ARG A 5 17.58 -3.14 -9.92
CA ARG A 5 16.34 -3.89 -9.68
C ARG A 5 15.32 -3.06 -8.91
N LEU A 6 15.76 -2.34 -7.89
CA LEU A 6 14.87 -1.45 -7.13
C LEU A 6 14.32 -0.34 -8.01
N GLN A 7 15.14 0.21 -8.90
CA GLN A 7 14.69 1.23 -9.85
C GLN A 7 13.63 0.69 -10.80
N GLU A 8 13.81 -0.53 -11.30
CA GLU A 8 12.83 -1.18 -12.16
C GLU A 8 11.49 -1.39 -11.45
N VAL A 9 11.54 -1.91 -10.23
CA VAL A 9 10.34 -2.13 -9.42
C VAL A 9 9.61 -0.81 -9.19
N TYR A 10 10.33 0.24 -8.82
CA TYR A 10 9.74 1.56 -8.59
C TYR A 10 9.13 2.15 -9.86
N SER A 11 9.85 2.06 -10.98
CA SER A 11 9.35 2.58 -12.26
C SER A 11 8.07 1.87 -12.69
N ASN A 12 8.02 0.55 -12.53
CA ASN A 12 6.82 -0.24 -12.84
C ASN A 12 5.66 0.13 -11.91
N LEU A 13 5.95 0.34 -10.64
CA LEU A 13 4.93 0.75 -9.67
C LEU A 13 4.33 2.10 -10.04
N VAL A 14 5.15 3.07 -10.39
CA VAL A 14 4.66 4.40 -10.81
C VAL A 14 3.81 4.29 -12.08
N ALA A 15 4.25 3.50 -13.05
CA ALA A 15 3.53 3.31 -14.31
C ALA A 15 2.17 2.62 -14.10
N ASN A 16 2.11 1.66 -13.18
CA ASN A 16 0.89 0.89 -12.91
C ASN A 16 -0.08 1.60 -11.95
N ASN A 17 0.37 2.64 -11.27
CA ASN A 17 -0.43 3.38 -10.30
C ASN A 17 -0.36 4.88 -10.57
N PRO A 18 -0.86 5.34 -11.73
CA PRO A 18 -0.72 6.73 -12.12
C PRO A 18 -1.48 7.67 -11.18
N GLY A 19 -0.86 8.78 -10.82
CA GLY A 19 -1.48 9.81 -9.98
C GLY A 19 -1.52 9.52 -8.49
N GLU A 20 -1.05 8.37 -8.05
CA GLU A 20 -1.09 7.96 -6.64
C GLU A 20 0.20 8.35 -5.91
N LYS A 21 0.42 9.65 -5.76
CA LYS A 21 1.69 10.22 -5.25
C LYS A 21 2.06 9.74 -3.85
N GLU A 22 1.10 9.64 -2.96
CA GLU A 22 1.33 9.21 -1.58
C GLU A 22 1.82 7.76 -1.54
N PHE A 23 1.23 6.91 -2.37
CA PHE A 23 1.67 5.53 -2.50
C PHE A 23 3.06 5.45 -3.14
N HIS A 24 3.33 6.25 -4.18
CA HIS A 24 4.64 6.29 -4.82
C HIS A 24 5.73 6.64 -3.80
N GLN A 25 5.49 7.63 -2.97
CA GLN A 25 6.46 8.08 -1.98
C GLN A 25 6.72 7.02 -0.91
N ALA A 26 5.66 6.40 -0.39
CA ALA A 26 5.79 5.34 0.61
C ALA A 26 6.56 4.15 0.04
N ALA A 27 6.24 3.74 -1.18
CA ALA A 27 6.93 2.63 -1.84
C ALA A 27 8.41 2.95 -2.05
N LYS A 28 8.72 4.17 -2.45
CA LYS A 28 10.11 4.59 -2.64
C LYS A 28 10.91 4.47 -1.35
N GLU A 29 10.36 4.98 -0.25
CA GLU A 29 11.02 4.91 1.05
C GLU A 29 11.29 3.47 1.51
N ILE A 30 10.30 2.60 1.36
CA ILE A 30 10.45 1.20 1.73
C ILE A 30 11.46 0.49 0.84
N LEU A 31 11.41 0.71 -0.47
CA LEU A 31 12.35 0.08 -1.40
C LEU A 31 13.79 0.54 -1.12
N GLU A 32 14.00 1.81 -0.82
CA GLU A 32 15.31 2.32 -0.45
C GLU A 32 15.82 1.69 0.85
N SER A 33 14.92 1.48 1.81
CA SER A 33 15.29 0.85 3.09
C SER A 33 15.66 -0.62 2.92
N LEU A 34 15.20 -1.28 1.88
CA LEU A 34 15.51 -2.68 1.60
C LEU A 34 16.84 -2.86 0.84
N GLU A 35 17.42 -1.81 0.35
CA GLU A 35 18.65 -1.89 -0.45
C GLU A 35 19.80 -2.63 0.26
N PRO A 36 20.11 -2.35 1.54
CA PRO A 36 21.16 -3.10 2.23
C PRO A 36 20.89 -4.59 2.30
N VAL A 37 19.63 -4.98 2.50
CA VAL A 37 19.24 -6.39 2.57
C VAL A 37 19.45 -7.07 1.23
N ILE A 38 19.13 -6.38 0.13
CA ILE A 38 19.27 -6.92 -1.22
C ILE A 38 20.74 -7.07 -1.59
N LYS A 39 21.61 -6.16 -1.13
CA LYS A 39 23.06 -6.28 -1.34
C LYS A 39 23.65 -7.51 -0.65
N GLU A 40 23.16 -7.83 0.55
CA GLU A 40 23.60 -9.01 1.29
C GLU A 40 22.98 -10.29 0.77
N ARG A 41 21.76 -10.23 0.23
CA ARG A 41 21.00 -11.39 -0.24
C ARG A 41 20.39 -11.13 -1.61
N PRO A 42 21.21 -11.17 -2.68
CA PRO A 42 20.73 -10.91 -4.04
C PRO A 42 19.63 -11.84 -4.51
N GLU A 43 19.51 -13.04 -3.92
CA GLU A 43 18.49 -14.02 -4.27
C GLU A 43 17.06 -13.48 -4.05
N TYR A 44 16.88 -12.49 -3.21
CA TYR A 44 15.55 -11.90 -3.01
C TYR A 44 15.05 -11.16 -4.25
N THR A 45 15.93 -10.71 -5.12
CA THR A 45 15.53 -10.04 -6.36
C THR A 45 15.07 -11.02 -7.43
N ASP A 46 15.55 -12.28 -7.38
CA ASP A 46 15.31 -13.28 -8.42
C ASP A 46 13.91 -13.91 -8.32
N ARG A 47 13.22 -13.70 -7.22
CA ARG A 47 11.92 -14.35 -6.96
C ARG A 47 10.73 -13.43 -7.14
N ALA A 48 10.90 -12.29 -7.78
CA ALA A 48 9.87 -11.25 -7.90
C ALA A 48 9.29 -10.82 -6.53
N LEU A 49 10.08 -10.98 -5.47
CA LEU A 49 9.62 -10.67 -4.12
C LEU A 49 9.27 -9.19 -3.98
N LEU A 50 10.12 -8.32 -4.54
CA LEU A 50 9.89 -6.87 -4.47
C LEU A 50 8.63 -6.46 -5.21
N ASP A 51 8.37 -7.05 -6.36
CA ASP A 51 7.16 -6.78 -7.13
C ASP A 51 5.91 -7.20 -6.34
N ARG A 52 6.00 -8.30 -5.60
CA ARG A 52 4.88 -8.78 -4.79
C ARG A 52 4.62 -7.93 -3.55
N ILE A 53 5.68 -7.40 -2.95
CA ILE A 53 5.54 -6.54 -1.76
C ILE A 53 4.78 -5.26 -2.09
N VAL A 54 5.04 -4.67 -3.24
CA VAL A 54 4.46 -3.38 -3.62
C VAL A 54 3.12 -3.49 -4.34
N GLU A 55 2.68 -4.72 -4.67
CA GLU A 55 1.39 -4.94 -5.34
C GLU A 55 0.38 -5.49 -4.34
N PRO A 56 -0.75 -4.79 -4.12
CA PRO A 56 -1.78 -5.31 -3.22
C PRO A 56 -2.39 -6.60 -3.77
N GLU A 57 -2.82 -7.49 -2.87
CA GLU A 57 -3.51 -8.71 -3.26
C GLU A 57 -4.85 -8.41 -3.90
N ARG A 58 -5.57 -7.41 -3.37
CA ARG A 58 -6.88 -7.04 -3.89
C ARG A 58 -7.21 -5.61 -3.54
N GLN A 59 -7.94 -4.96 -4.45
CA GLN A 59 -8.48 -3.62 -4.26
C GLN A 59 -9.99 -3.67 -4.53
N ILE A 60 -10.77 -3.07 -3.64
CA ILE A 60 -12.22 -3.01 -3.78
C ILE A 60 -12.65 -1.55 -3.73
N MET A 61 -13.37 -1.13 -4.76
CA MET A 61 -14.04 0.17 -4.77
C MET A 61 -15.54 -0.07 -4.75
N PHE A 62 -16.27 0.68 -3.94
CA PHE A 62 -17.69 0.46 -3.80
C PHE A 62 -18.43 1.78 -3.55
N ARG A 63 -19.70 1.76 -3.91
CA ARG A 63 -20.59 2.89 -3.73
C ARG A 63 -21.18 2.86 -2.33
N VAL A 64 -21.15 4.02 -1.66
CA VAL A 64 -21.71 4.19 -0.31
C VAL A 64 -22.81 5.26 -0.37
N PRO A 65 -24.07 4.88 -0.60
CA PRO A 65 -25.19 5.83 -0.50
C PRO A 65 -25.54 6.03 0.97
N TRP A 66 -25.85 7.28 1.32
CA TRP A 66 -26.21 7.62 2.69
C TRP A 66 -27.05 8.89 2.72
N MET A 67 -27.77 9.08 3.81
CA MET A 67 -28.63 10.25 4.00
C MET A 67 -28.12 11.04 5.20
N ASP A 68 -27.98 12.36 5.04
CA ASP A 68 -27.54 13.23 6.10
C ASP A 68 -28.68 13.59 7.08
N ASP A 69 -28.36 14.34 8.12
CA ASP A 69 -29.33 14.76 9.15
C ASP A 69 -30.42 15.67 8.61
N LYS A 70 -30.18 16.28 7.45
CA LYS A 70 -31.19 17.14 6.79
C LYS A 70 -32.10 16.39 5.84
N GLY A 71 -31.93 15.08 5.72
CA GLY A 71 -32.68 14.23 4.81
C GLY A 71 -32.19 14.24 3.36
N GLU A 72 -31.04 14.81 3.09
CA GLU A 72 -30.47 14.83 1.75
C GLU A 72 -29.65 13.56 1.50
N TYR A 73 -29.78 13.00 0.29
CA TYR A 73 -29.05 11.81 -0.11
C TYR A 73 -27.71 12.18 -0.73
N HIS A 74 -26.71 11.41 -0.37
CA HIS A 74 -25.35 11.54 -0.87
C HIS A 74 -24.83 10.20 -1.34
N VAL A 75 -23.85 10.22 -2.23
CA VAL A 75 -23.17 9.01 -2.69
C VAL A 75 -21.66 9.24 -2.55
N ASN A 76 -21.04 8.44 -1.70
CA ASN A 76 -19.59 8.45 -1.54
C ASN A 76 -18.99 7.23 -2.20
N ARG A 77 -17.68 7.24 -2.37
CA ARG A 77 -16.92 6.11 -2.86
C ARG A 77 -16.07 5.55 -1.72
N GLY A 78 -16.21 4.27 -1.45
CA GLY A 78 -15.40 3.58 -0.46
C GLY A 78 -14.27 2.82 -1.13
N TYR A 79 -13.16 2.67 -0.41
CA TYR A 79 -11.98 1.94 -0.86
C TYR A 79 -11.53 0.95 0.20
N ARG A 80 -11.21 -0.26 -0.22
CA ARG A 80 -10.54 -1.24 0.61
C ARG A 80 -9.35 -1.79 -0.15
N VAL A 81 -8.16 -1.68 0.42
CA VAL A 81 -6.93 -2.21 -0.20
C VAL A 81 -6.37 -3.28 0.72
N GLU A 82 -6.19 -4.47 0.16
CA GLU A 82 -5.71 -5.64 0.88
C GLU A 82 -4.33 -5.99 0.35
N PHE A 83 -3.27 -5.66 1.12
CA PHE A 83 -1.89 -5.87 0.67
C PHE A 83 -1.40 -7.28 0.88
N SER A 84 -1.55 -7.83 2.08
CA SER A 84 -1.04 -9.17 2.36
C SER A 84 -1.83 -9.84 3.48
N SER A 85 -2.17 -11.11 3.26
CA SER A 85 -2.83 -11.95 4.25
C SER A 85 -1.87 -12.97 4.89
N VAL A 86 -0.57 -12.86 4.63
CA VAL A 86 0.42 -13.86 5.05
C VAL A 86 0.47 -14.03 6.57
N LEU A 87 0.33 -12.94 7.32
CA LEU A 87 0.39 -12.95 8.79
C LEU A 87 -0.99 -12.94 9.45
N GLY A 88 -2.06 -13.10 8.68
CA GLY A 88 -3.42 -13.11 9.20
C GLY A 88 -4.35 -12.19 8.41
N PRO A 89 -5.53 -11.85 8.97
CA PRO A 89 -6.46 -10.96 8.31
C PRO A 89 -5.86 -9.59 7.99
N TYR A 90 -6.37 -8.95 6.95
CA TYR A 90 -5.92 -7.62 6.58
C TYR A 90 -6.20 -6.62 7.69
N LYS A 91 -5.16 -5.89 8.09
CA LYS A 91 -5.23 -4.86 9.12
C LYS A 91 -4.58 -3.58 8.59
N GLY A 92 -5.10 -2.46 9.04
CA GLY A 92 -4.55 -1.17 8.67
C GLY A 92 -5.40 -0.04 9.19
N GLY A 93 -5.11 1.16 8.71
CA GLY A 93 -5.82 2.36 9.12
C GLY A 93 -7.18 2.48 8.46
N LEU A 94 -8.02 3.26 9.10
CA LEU A 94 -9.32 3.68 8.58
C LEU A 94 -9.30 5.19 8.50
N ARG A 95 -9.73 5.77 7.38
CA ARG A 95 -9.69 7.21 7.21
C ARG A 95 -10.98 7.71 6.58
N PHE A 96 -11.59 8.67 7.24
CA PHE A 96 -12.76 9.42 6.76
C PHE A 96 -12.34 10.86 6.52
N HIS A 97 -12.21 11.26 5.27
CA HIS A 97 -11.86 12.63 4.92
C HIS A 97 -12.17 12.87 3.43
N PRO A 98 -12.62 14.07 3.05
CA PRO A 98 -12.91 14.36 1.64
C PRO A 98 -11.72 14.18 0.69
N SER A 99 -10.49 14.28 1.18
CA SER A 99 -9.29 14.10 0.38
C SER A 99 -8.93 12.65 0.11
N VAL A 100 -9.65 11.69 0.68
CA VAL A 100 -9.33 10.27 0.50
C VAL A 100 -9.49 9.85 -0.95
N ASN A 101 -8.47 9.17 -1.47
CA ASN A 101 -8.47 8.56 -2.78
C ASN A 101 -7.74 7.21 -2.70
N LEU A 102 -7.72 6.50 -3.81
CA LEU A 102 -7.11 5.17 -3.85
C LEU A 102 -5.62 5.19 -3.47
N GLY A 103 -4.87 6.21 -3.89
CA GLY A 103 -3.45 6.34 -3.57
C GLY A 103 -3.20 6.51 -2.07
N ILE A 104 -4.03 7.29 -1.40
CA ILE A 104 -3.94 7.48 0.05
C ILE A 104 -4.27 6.19 0.79
N ILE A 105 -5.28 5.45 0.36
CA ILE A 105 -5.63 4.18 0.98
C ILE A 105 -4.55 3.12 0.74
N LYS A 106 -3.93 3.10 -0.44
CA LYS A 106 -2.77 2.24 -0.68
C LYS A 106 -1.60 2.59 0.23
N PHE A 107 -1.34 3.88 0.44
CA PHE A 107 -0.33 4.34 1.39
C PHE A 107 -0.62 3.82 2.80
N LEU A 108 -1.85 3.98 3.27
CA LEU A 108 -2.25 3.53 4.60
C LEU A 108 -2.20 2.01 4.75
N GLY A 109 -2.49 1.26 3.70
CA GLY A 109 -2.41 -0.20 3.71
C GLY A 109 -1.00 -0.72 3.60
N PHE A 110 -0.16 -0.05 2.83
CA PHE A 110 1.20 -0.49 2.54
C PHE A 110 2.14 -0.33 3.74
N GLU A 111 2.09 0.79 4.45
CA GLU A 111 2.95 1.02 5.60
C GLU A 111 2.78 -0.01 6.71
N PRO A 112 1.56 -0.31 7.20
CA PRO A 112 1.39 -1.33 8.23
C PRO A 112 1.90 -2.70 7.83
N VAL A 113 1.69 -3.11 6.57
CA VAL A 113 2.20 -4.38 6.05
C VAL A 113 3.73 -4.41 6.10
N SER A 114 4.37 -3.33 5.67
CA SER A 114 5.83 -3.23 5.67
C SER A 114 6.38 -3.31 7.08
N TYR A 115 5.80 -2.59 8.02
CA TYR A 115 6.20 -2.66 9.43
C TYR A 115 5.98 -4.05 10.01
N THR A 116 4.86 -4.67 9.72
CA THR A 116 4.55 -6.02 10.22
C THR A 116 5.54 -7.05 9.70
N HIS A 117 5.98 -6.92 8.46
CA HIS A 117 6.92 -7.87 7.84
C HIS A 117 8.36 -7.60 8.24
N LEU A 118 8.73 -6.37 8.55
CA LEU A 118 10.11 -5.98 8.85
C LEU A 118 10.40 -5.93 10.35
N THR A 119 9.37 -5.84 11.17
CA THR A 119 9.48 -5.80 12.63
C THR A 119 8.58 -6.87 13.25
N LEU A 120 8.63 -6.99 14.57
CA LEU A 120 7.66 -7.83 15.27
C LEU A 120 6.26 -7.23 15.10
N PRO A 121 5.23 -8.08 14.91
CA PRO A 121 3.87 -7.58 14.73
C PRO A 121 3.44 -6.71 15.89
N THR A 122 2.99 -5.50 15.59
CA THR A 122 2.29 -4.65 16.53
C THR A 122 0.81 -4.76 16.20
N SER A 123 0.05 -5.27 17.14
CA SER A 123 -1.35 -5.64 16.90
C SER A 123 -2.32 -4.48 16.79
N ASP A 124 -1.89 -3.25 17.01
CA ASP A 124 -2.78 -2.13 17.28
C ASP A 124 -2.70 -0.98 16.29
N LEU A 125 -2.30 -1.27 15.08
CA LEU A 125 -2.33 -0.28 14.01
C LEU A 125 -3.74 -0.24 13.43
N VAL A 126 -4.52 0.63 13.94
CA VAL A 126 -5.85 0.90 13.45
C VAL A 126 -5.85 2.20 12.67
#